data_62f17530461821a85fa7d1b7ee122d89
#
_entry.id   62f17530461821a85fa7d1b7ee122d89
#
_cell.length_a   1.000
_cell.length_b   1.000
_cell.length_c   1.000
_cell.angle_alpha   90.00
_cell.angle_beta   90.00
_cell.angle_gamma   90.00
#
_symmetry.space_group_name_H-M   'P 1'
#
loop_
_entity.id
_entity.type
_entity.pdbx_description
1 polymer ?
#
loop_
_entity_poly.entity_id
_entity_poly.type
_entity_poly.pdbx_seq_one_letter_code
_entity_poly.pdbx_strand_id
1 'polypeptide(L)'
;MGWDDFKRRNWLFKDLDLRTQAFVPGDEIKRFPLYEGLPTVEKSRGELQYVAAVELIQEANIDDIFIGDSRASIKQLRYIHYFQQNGVMNIECHLLKKYQTLYDQKFEIRKDIPEKIVRLTCPRTPGIAIEHALNRRKGSIVMQNKLAQRYSGEIDIVKQDLPFEARSNVIGWVTPEYVNLLNYIDDQTKIIFRKID
;
A
#
# COMPACT_ATOMS: atom_id res chain seq x y z
N MET A 1 -12.08 -13.15 14.53
CA MET A 1 -12.97 -14.02 13.71
C MET A 1 -12.37 -14.24 12.33
N GLY A 2 -12.89 -15.23 11.55
CA GLY A 2 -12.44 -15.46 10.17
C GLY A 2 -12.92 -14.34 9.23
N TRP A 3 -12.17 -14.12 8.13
CA TRP A 3 -12.41 -13.01 7.20
C TRP A 3 -13.78 -13.07 6.51
N ASP A 4 -14.16 -14.23 6.01
CA ASP A 4 -15.45 -14.36 5.28
C ASP A 4 -16.66 -14.23 6.20
N ASP A 5 -16.59 -14.76 7.42
CA ASP A 5 -17.62 -14.57 8.43
C ASP A 5 -17.74 -13.11 8.86
N PHE A 6 -16.58 -12.43 9.00
CA PHE A 6 -16.53 -11.00 9.28
C PHE A 6 -17.21 -10.18 8.18
N LYS A 7 -16.84 -10.38 6.91
CA LYS A 7 -17.45 -9.66 5.79
C LYS A 7 -18.97 -9.90 5.73
N ARG A 8 -19.39 -11.15 5.82
CA ARG A 8 -20.81 -11.52 5.80
C ARG A 8 -21.62 -10.80 6.89
N ARG A 9 -21.11 -10.75 8.12
CA ARG A 9 -21.74 -10.05 9.24
C ARG A 9 -21.73 -8.54 9.06
N ASN A 10 -20.60 -7.98 8.62
CA ASN A 10 -20.46 -6.55 8.39
C ASN A 10 -21.49 -6.05 7.37
N TRP A 11 -21.68 -6.77 6.27
CA TRP A 11 -22.67 -6.39 5.25
C TRP A 11 -24.10 -6.37 5.77
N LEU A 12 -24.47 -7.21 6.72
CA LEU A 12 -25.79 -7.15 7.36
C LEU A 12 -26.03 -5.81 8.08
N PHE A 13 -24.99 -5.24 8.70
CA PHE A 13 -25.09 -3.92 9.33
C PHE A 13 -25.07 -2.78 8.29
N LYS A 14 -24.28 -2.94 7.24
CA LYS A 14 -24.23 -1.96 6.14
C LYS A 14 -25.57 -1.86 5.38
N ASP A 15 -26.22 -2.98 5.15
CA ASP A 15 -27.56 -3.02 4.52
C ASP A 15 -28.62 -2.28 5.35
N LEU A 16 -28.38 -2.11 6.65
CA LEU A 16 -29.23 -1.34 7.57
C LEU A 16 -28.75 0.11 7.77
N ASP A 17 -27.80 0.58 6.95
CA ASP A 17 -27.17 1.91 7.03
C ASP A 17 -26.52 2.20 8.42
N LEU A 18 -26.03 1.17 9.09
CA LEU A 18 -25.36 1.29 10.37
C LEU A 18 -23.87 1.52 10.19
N ARG A 19 -23.31 2.43 10.98
CA ARG A 19 -21.85 2.58 11.07
C ARG A 19 -21.21 1.36 11.69
N THR A 20 -20.13 0.91 11.11
CA THR A 20 -19.37 -0.26 11.55
C THR A 20 -17.96 0.13 11.99
N GLN A 21 -17.45 -0.60 12.97
CA GLN A 21 -16.12 -0.38 13.53
C GLN A 21 -15.35 -1.69 13.65
N ALA A 22 -14.04 -1.61 13.49
CA ALA A 22 -13.15 -2.76 13.64
C ALA A 22 -11.84 -2.38 14.34
N PHE A 23 -11.25 -3.36 15.00
CA PHE A 23 -9.98 -3.22 15.68
C PHE A 23 -8.85 -3.81 14.84
N VAL A 24 -7.74 -3.07 14.78
CA VAL A 24 -6.46 -3.53 14.24
C VAL A 24 -5.43 -3.69 15.37
N PRO A 25 -4.40 -4.53 15.21
CA PRO A 25 -3.37 -4.69 16.24
C PRO A 25 -2.55 -3.40 16.36
N GLY A 26 -2.03 -3.10 17.56
CA GLY A 26 -1.01 -2.07 17.76
C GLY A 26 0.38 -2.60 17.38
N ASP A 27 1.35 -1.72 17.15
CA ASP A 27 2.75 -2.06 16.84
C ASP A 27 3.71 -1.87 18.03
N GLU A 28 3.22 -1.27 19.13
CA GLU A 28 4.02 -1.04 20.34
C GLU A 28 3.61 -2.02 21.45
N ILE A 29 2.91 -1.54 22.48
CA ILE A 29 2.54 -2.34 23.65
C ILE A 29 1.27 -3.14 23.36
N LYS A 30 1.42 -4.47 23.30
CA LYS A 30 0.30 -5.39 23.15
C LYS A 30 -0.52 -5.51 24.41
N ARG A 31 -1.79 -5.84 24.26
CA ARG A 31 -2.75 -5.94 25.37
C ARG A 31 -2.61 -7.25 26.14
N PHE A 32 -2.67 -7.14 27.49
CA PHE A 32 -2.82 -8.28 28.40
C PHE A 32 -4.10 -9.08 28.06
N PRO A 33 -4.17 -10.42 28.29
CA PRO A 33 -3.12 -11.28 28.84
C PRO A 33 -2.22 -11.95 27.80
N LEU A 34 -2.58 -11.95 26.50
CA LEU A 34 -1.89 -12.74 25.48
C LEU A 34 -0.65 -12.04 24.90
N TYR A 35 -0.66 -10.71 24.84
CA TYR A 35 0.40 -9.91 24.22
C TYR A 35 0.69 -10.26 22.74
N GLU A 36 -0.32 -10.76 22.01
CA GLU A 36 -0.23 -11.18 20.61
C GLU A 36 -0.92 -10.24 19.64
N GLY A 37 -1.45 -9.12 20.14
CA GLY A 37 -2.30 -8.22 19.37
C GLY A 37 -3.79 -8.59 19.51
N LEU A 38 -4.65 -7.60 19.32
CA LEU A 38 -6.11 -7.77 19.45
C LEU A 38 -6.85 -7.23 18.22
N PRO A 39 -6.77 -7.89 17.06
CA PRO A 39 -7.55 -7.53 15.89
C PRO A 39 -8.98 -8.12 15.93
N THR A 40 -9.91 -7.47 15.24
CA THR A 40 -11.25 -8.03 14.98
C THR A 40 -11.15 -9.27 14.08
N VAL A 41 -10.29 -9.23 13.08
CA VAL A 41 -10.10 -10.31 12.13
C VAL A 41 -8.76 -11.01 12.38
N GLU A 42 -8.81 -12.34 12.51
CA GLU A 42 -7.63 -13.13 12.92
C GLU A 42 -6.44 -13.01 11.96
N LYS A 43 -6.69 -12.91 10.66
CA LYS A 43 -5.61 -12.76 9.66
C LYS A 43 -4.79 -11.48 9.82
N SER A 44 -5.35 -10.47 10.48
CA SER A 44 -4.64 -9.21 10.77
C SER A 44 -3.68 -9.31 11.95
N ARG A 45 -3.67 -10.45 12.67
CA ARG A 45 -2.73 -10.70 13.76
C ARG A 45 -1.32 -10.82 13.20
N GLY A 46 -0.41 -10.00 13.70
CA GLY A 46 0.96 -9.92 13.18
C GLY A 46 1.15 -9.06 11.91
N GLU A 47 0.06 -8.60 11.30
CA GLU A 47 0.13 -7.62 10.21
C GLU A 47 0.43 -6.23 10.76
N LEU A 48 1.04 -5.37 9.94
CA LEU A 48 1.19 -3.95 10.26
C LEU A 48 -0.21 -3.32 10.37
N GLN A 49 -0.50 -2.60 11.47
CA GLN A 49 -1.83 -2.03 11.69
C GLN A 49 -2.34 -1.15 10.55
N TYR A 50 -1.45 -0.43 9.88
CA TYR A 50 -1.84 0.38 8.72
C TYR A 50 -2.32 -0.47 7.54
N VAL A 51 -1.63 -1.58 7.25
CA VAL A 51 -2.05 -2.52 6.19
C VAL A 51 -3.40 -3.13 6.54
N ALA A 52 -3.56 -3.61 7.78
CA ALA A 52 -4.82 -4.17 8.26
C ALA A 52 -5.97 -3.14 8.22
N ALA A 53 -5.71 -1.88 8.54
CA ALA A 53 -6.70 -0.80 8.47
C ALA A 53 -7.12 -0.51 7.02
N VAL A 54 -6.17 -0.41 6.09
CA VAL A 54 -6.45 -0.18 4.67
C VAL A 54 -7.29 -1.32 4.11
N GLU A 55 -6.97 -2.58 4.45
CA GLU A 55 -7.77 -3.74 4.03
C GLU A 55 -9.22 -3.65 4.53
N LEU A 56 -9.41 -3.35 5.82
CA LEU A 56 -10.75 -3.24 6.42
C LEU A 56 -11.58 -2.12 5.76
N ILE A 57 -10.95 -0.99 5.45
CA ILE A 57 -11.59 0.14 4.78
C ILE A 57 -11.95 -0.23 3.34
N GLN A 58 -11.00 -0.77 2.56
CA GLN A 58 -11.18 -1.03 1.14
C GLN A 58 -12.06 -2.24 0.83
N GLU A 59 -11.85 -3.35 1.57
CA GLU A 59 -12.49 -4.62 1.26
C GLU A 59 -13.78 -4.88 2.05
N ALA A 60 -13.94 -4.22 3.20
CA ALA A 60 -15.09 -4.41 4.05
C ALA A 60 -15.89 -3.12 4.32
N ASN A 61 -15.45 -1.99 3.76
CA ASN A 61 -16.10 -0.68 3.93
C ASN A 61 -16.35 -0.32 5.41
N ILE A 62 -15.35 -0.55 6.26
CA ILE A 62 -15.41 -0.20 7.69
C ILE A 62 -15.30 1.31 7.86
N ASP A 63 -16.20 1.91 8.65
CA ASP A 63 -16.24 3.35 8.87
C ASP A 63 -15.22 3.83 9.89
N ASP A 64 -15.01 3.07 10.97
CA ASP A 64 -14.15 3.48 12.08
C ASP A 64 -13.11 2.41 12.42
N ILE A 65 -11.84 2.79 12.43
CA ILE A 65 -10.73 1.92 12.80
C ILE A 65 -10.26 2.26 14.20
N PHE A 66 -10.15 1.25 15.04
CA PHE A 66 -9.64 1.35 16.42
C PHE A 66 -8.40 0.49 16.61
N ILE A 67 -7.52 0.92 17.51
CA ILE A 67 -6.41 0.09 17.96
C ILE A 67 -6.90 -0.82 19.09
N GLY A 68 -6.78 -2.13 18.90
CA GLY A 68 -7.20 -3.13 19.89
C GLY A 68 -6.21 -3.33 21.05
N ASP A 69 -4.97 -2.92 20.87
CA ASP A 69 -3.89 -3.02 21.84
C ASP A 69 -3.74 -1.77 22.69
N SER A 70 -2.86 -1.84 23.69
CA SER A 70 -2.66 -0.74 24.65
C SER A 70 -1.96 0.47 24.03
N ARG A 71 -1.18 0.27 22.96
CA ARG A 71 -0.43 1.34 22.32
C ARG A 71 -0.13 1.06 20.83
N ALA A 72 -0.09 2.14 20.06
CA ALA A 72 0.35 2.15 18.68
C ALA A 72 1.20 3.39 18.38
N SER A 73 2.11 3.29 17.42
CA SER A 73 2.97 4.40 17.02
C SER A 73 2.17 5.53 16.37
N ILE A 74 2.57 6.76 16.66
CA ILE A 74 1.93 7.95 16.11
C ILE A 74 2.07 7.96 14.58
N LYS A 75 3.16 7.44 14.03
CA LYS A 75 3.38 7.34 12.58
C LYS A 75 2.26 6.54 11.91
N GLN A 76 2.00 5.34 12.40
CA GLN A 76 0.98 4.46 11.83
C GLN A 76 -0.44 5.03 11.99
N LEU A 77 -0.73 5.63 13.15
CA LEU A 77 -2.01 6.31 13.38
C LEU A 77 -2.24 7.46 12.38
N ARG A 78 -1.21 8.24 12.10
CA ARG A 78 -1.27 9.31 11.09
C ARG A 78 -1.50 8.75 9.68
N TYR A 79 -0.87 7.63 9.32
CA TYR A 79 -1.06 7.01 8.00
C TYR A 79 -2.49 6.47 7.85
N ILE A 80 -3.04 5.81 8.88
CA ILE A 80 -4.43 5.34 8.88
C ILE A 80 -5.39 6.52 8.72
N HIS A 81 -5.26 7.54 9.56
CA HIS A 81 -6.11 8.73 9.52
C HIS A 81 -6.03 9.42 8.15
N TYR A 82 -4.82 9.61 7.63
CA TYR A 82 -4.62 10.30 6.34
C TYR A 82 -5.21 9.52 5.16
N PHE A 83 -5.09 8.19 5.19
CA PHE A 83 -5.73 7.34 4.19
C PHE A 83 -7.26 7.43 4.26
N GLN A 84 -7.81 7.30 5.46
CA GLN A 84 -9.27 7.36 5.68
C GLN A 84 -9.88 8.69 5.25
N GLN A 85 -9.19 9.80 5.47
CA GLN A 85 -9.70 11.14 5.12
C GLN A 85 -9.50 11.52 3.65
N ASN A 86 -8.46 11.05 3.01
CA ASN A 86 -8.00 11.59 1.73
C ASN A 86 -7.81 10.53 0.63
N GLY A 87 -7.94 9.24 0.93
CA GLY A 87 -7.64 8.15 -0.01
C GLY A 87 -6.15 8.11 -0.41
N VAL A 88 -5.26 8.68 0.42
CA VAL A 88 -3.83 8.75 0.12
C VAL A 88 -3.06 7.70 0.89
N MET A 89 -2.48 6.77 0.16
CA MET A 89 -1.72 5.65 0.69
C MET A 89 -0.23 6.03 0.81
N ASN A 90 0.27 6.04 2.05
CA ASN A 90 1.69 6.21 2.33
C ASN A 90 2.39 4.85 2.22
N ILE A 91 3.39 4.73 1.36
CA ILE A 91 4.12 3.48 1.12
C ILE A 91 5.60 3.69 1.46
N GLU A 92 6.08 3.04 2.52
CA GLU A 92 7.49 3.07 2.84
C GLU A 92 8.28 2.21 1.86
N CYS A 93 9.32 2.80 1.32
CA CYS A 93 10.13 2.17 0.30
C CYS A 93 11.60 2.65 0.35
N HIS A 94 12.45 1.88 -0.28
CA HIS A 94 13.83 2.27 -0.54
C HIS A 94 13.96 2.68 -2.02
N LEU A 95 14.30 3.93 -2.26
CA LEU A 95 14.62 4.44 -3.61
C LEU A 95 16.11 4.60 -3.78
N LEU A 96 16.63 4.21 -4.95
CA LEU A 96 18.03 4.46 -5.31
C LEU A 96 18.33 5.96 -5.26
N LYS A 97 19.56 6.32 -4.91
CA LYS A 97 20.00 7.71 -4.66
C LYS A 97 19.55 8.71 -5.72
N LYS A 98 19.62 8.33 -6.98
CA LYS A 98 19.22 9.15 -8.14
C LYS A 98 17.71 9.50 -8.15
N TYR A 99 16.86 8.71 -7.50
CA TYR A 99 15.40 8.80 -7.56
C TYR A 99 14.76 9.26 -6.24
N GLN A 100 15.55 9.69 -5.28
CA GLN A 100 15.06 10.14 -3.96
C GLN A 100 14.19 11.39 -4.02
N THR A 101 14.22 12.13 -5.12
CA THR A 101 13.28 13.25 -5.36
C THR A 101 11.83 12.82 -5.50
N LEU A 102 11.56 11.52 -5.71
CA LEU A 102 10.21 10.98 -5.76
C LEU A 102 9.58 10.80 -4.36
N TYR A 103 10.38 10.84 -3.28
CA TYR A 103 9.82 10.84 -1.94
C TYR A 103 8.95 12.07 -1.71
N ASP A 104 7.90 11.88 -0.92
CA ASP A 104 6.93 12.90 -0.50
C ASP A 104 6.11 13.54 -1.64
N GLN A 105 6.33 13.09 -2.88
CA GLN A 105 5.46 13.46 -3.99
C GLN A 105 4.18 12.60 -3.96
N LYS A 106 3.05 13.24 -4.27
CA LYS A 106 1.75 12.56 -4.38
C LYS A 106 1.50 12.16 -5.83
N PHE A 107 1.29 10.87 -6.05
CA PHE A 107 0.97 10.28 -7.35
C PHE A 107 -0.48 9.84 -7.40
N GLU A 108 -1.14 10.10 -8.50
CA GLU A 108 -2.43 9.51 -8.85
C GLU A 108 -2.22 8.20 -9.60
N ILE A 109 -3.18 7.29 -9.47
CA ILE A 109 -3.17 6.03 -10.21
C ILE A 109 -3.81 6.24 -11.57
N ARG A 110 -3.27 5.63 -12.60
CA ARG A 110 -3.91 5.61 -13.92
C ARG A 110 -5.15 4.71 -13.87
N LYS A 111 -6.25 5.17 -14.49
CA LYS A 111 -7.53 4.46 -14.50
C LYS A 111 -7.49 3.09 -15.17
N ASP A 112 -6.53 2.85 -16.07
CA ASP A 112 -6.25 1.53 -16.65
C ASP A 112 -5.38 0.71 -15.71
N ILE A 113 -5.95 0.09 -14.68
CA ILE A 113 -5.23 -0.69 -13.68
C ILE A 113 -4.96 -2.10 -14.21
N PRO A 114 -3.73 -2.42 -14.68
CA PRO A 114 -3.37 -3.77 -15.04
C PRO A 114 -3.29 -4.66 -13.78
N GLU A 115 -3.59 -5.94 -13.94
CA GLU A 115 -3.58 -6.90 -12.83
C GLU A 115 -2.23 -6.97 -12.11
N LYS A 116 -1.13 -6.88 -12.87
CA LYS A 116 0.24 -7.19 -12.39
C LYS A 116 1.06 -6.00 -11.94
N ILE A 117 0.63 -4.79 -12.26
CA ILE A 117 1.34 -3.55 -11.95
C ILE A 117 0.36 -2.45 -11.58
N VAL A 118 0.82 -1.48 -10.80
CA VAL A 118 0.14 -0.20 -10.57
C VAL A 118 0.87 0.85 -11.37
N ARG A 119 0.19 1.54 -12.26
CA ARG A 119 0.75 2.63 -13.07
C ARG A 119 0.49 3.97 -12.41
N LEU A 120 1.55 4.73 -12.20
CA LEU A 120 1.45 6.08 -11.63
C LEU A 120 1.28 7.12 -12.74
N THR A 121 0.45 8.11 -12.49
CA THR A 121 0.34 9.30 -13.33
C THR A 121 1.51 10.23 -13.00
N CYS A 122 2.46 10.33 -13.92
CA CYS A 122 3.63 11.19 -13.78
C CYS A 122 4.05 11.78 -15.13
N PRO A 123 4.73 12.93 -15.15
CA PRO A 123 5.32 13.47 -16.37
C PRO A 123 6.29 12.48 -16.99
N ARG A 124 6.15 12.22 -18.29
CA ARG A 124 7.10 11.39 -19.03
C ARG A 124 8.38 12.16 -19.33
N THR A 125 9.51 11.50 -19.16
CA THR A 125 10.84 12.08 -19.43
C THR A 125 11.51 11.28 -20.54
N PRO A 126 11.68 11.84 -21.74
CA PRO A 126 12.36 11.16 -22.82
C PRO A 126 13.83 10.85 -22.48
N GLY A 127 14.33 9.75 -23.00
CA GLY A 127 15.77 9.48 -22.98
C GLY A 127 16.33 8.97 -21.64
N ILE A 128 15.49 8.48 -20.71
CA ILE A 128 15.97 7.83 -19.49
C ILE A 128 16.97 6.73 -19.85
N ALA A 129 18.19 6.81 -19.29
CA ALA A 129 19.26 5.84 -19.55
C ALA A 129 18.84 4.43 -19.10
N ILE A 130 19.41 3.40 -19.76
CA ILE A 130 19.22 2.02 -19.34
C ILE A 130 20.12 1.78 -18.15
N GLU A 131 19.52 1.53 -16.99
CA GLU A 131 20.22 1.30 -15.71
C GLU A 131 19.43 0.25 -14.93
N HIS A 132 20.09 -0.64 -14.19
CA HIS A 132 19.45 -1.58 -13.27
C HIS A 132 18.25 -2.34 -13.88
N ALA A 133 18.33 -2.75 -15.14
CA ALA A 133 17.37 -3.66 -15.73
C ALA A 133 17.54 -5.03 -15.06
N LEU A 134 16.60 -5.38 -14.19
CA LEU A 134 16.62 -6.56 -13.32
C LEU A 134 15.30 -7.32 -13.42
N ASN A 135 15.23 -8.49 -12.77
CA ASN A 135 13.95 -9.14 -12.52
C ASN A 135 13.08 -8.26 -11.63
N ARG A 136 11.84 -8.07 -12.03
CA ARG A 136 10.87 -7.19 -11.36
C ARG A 136 10.07 -8.00 -10.35
N ARG A 137 10.58 -8.11 -9.13
CA ARG A 137 9.89 -8.81 -8.04
C ARG A 137 8.70 -8.01 -7.52
N LYS A 138 7.75 -8.65 -6.87
CA LYS A 138 6.65 -7.98 -6.14
C LYS A 138 7.23 -6.90 -5.22
N GLY A 139 6.65 -5.71 -5.26
CA GLY A 139 7.15 -4.54 -4.54
C GLY A 139 8.22 -3.73 -5.27
N SER A 140 8.75 -4.19 -6.42
CA SER A 140 9.68 -3.36 -7.21
C SER A 140 9.00 -2.10 -7.71
N ILE A 141 9.67 -0.96 -7.56
CA ILE A 141 9.31 0.32 -8.18
C ILE A 141 10.18 0.43 -9.44
N VAL A 142 9.55 0.58 -10.59
CA VAL A 142 10.26 0.58 -11.88
C VAL A 142 9.97 1.86 -12.64
N MET A 143 10.97 2.31 -13.44
CA MET A 143 10.83 3.44 -14.35
C MET A 143 11.14 2.97 -15.76
N GLN A 144 10.26 3.29 -16.70
CA GLN A 144 10.46 2.96 -18.11
C GLN A 144 11.65 3.76 -18.67
N ASN A 145 12.61 3.08 -19.31
CA ASN A 145 13.79 3.71 -19.90
C ASN A 145 13.58 4.05 -21.40
N LYS A 146 14.62 4.57 -22.06
CA LYS A 146 14.57 5.00 -23.47
C LYS A 146 14.09 3.94 -24.45
N LEU A 147 14.26 2.64 -24.15
CA LEU A 147 13.77 1.56 -24.99
C LEU A 147 12.23 1.47 -25.01
N ALA A 148 11.57 2.02 -24.02
CA ALA A 148 10.12 2.14 -23.97
C ALA A 148 9.58 3.31 -24.82
N GLN A 149 10.46 4.05 -25.51
CA GLN A 149 10.12 5.16 -26.42
C GLN A 149 9.21 6.20 -25.77
N ARG A 150 7.98 6.36 -26.26
CA ARG A 150 6.98 7.32 -25.75
C ARG A 150 6.60 7.10 -24.27
N TYR A 151 6.91 5.95 -23.70
CA TYR A 151 6.63 5.63 -22.30
C TYR A 151 7.82 5.88 -21.38
N SER A 152 8.96 6.34 -21.90
CA SER A 152 10.14 6.67 -21.10
C SER A 152 9.77 7.64 -19.97
N GLY A 153 10.22 7.34 -18.75
CA GLY A 153 9.91 8.09 -17.52
C GLY A 153 8.61 7.67 -16.80
N GLU A 154 7.78 6.80 -17.39
CA GLU A 154 6.60 6.24 -16.71
C GLU A 154 7.04 5.39 -15.51
N ILE A 155 6.35 5.52 -14.37
CA ILE A 155 6.67 4.81 -13.13
C ILE A 155 5.56 3.81 -12.83
N ASP A 156 5.96 2.57 -12.54
CA ASP A 156 5.06 1.48 -12.15
C ASP A 156 5.50 0.86 -10.83
N ILE A 157 4.55 0.30 -10.06
CA ILE A 157 4.83 -0.56 -8.90
C ILE A 157 4.37 -1.98 -9.24
N VAL A 158 5.21 -2.95 -8.99
CA VAL A 158 4.99 -4.35 -9.38
C VAL A 158 4.19 -5.08 -8.29
N LYS A 159 3.01 -5.63 -8.65
CA LYS A 159 2.10 -6.34 -7.72
C LYS A 159 2.41 -7.82 -7.57
N GLN A 160 3.11 -8.42 -8.54
CA GLN A 160 3.52 -9.83 -8.51
C GLN A 160 4.85 -9.98 -9.25
N ASP A 161 5.57 -11.06 -9.00
CA ASP A 161 6.86 -11.30 -9.65
C ASP A 161 6.73 -11.31 -11.18
N LEU A 162 7.55 -10.51 -11.82
CA LEU A 162 7.64 -10.38 -13.28
C LEU A 162 9.07 -10.68 -13.74
N PRO A 163 9.21 -11.27 -14.95
CA PRO A 163 10.53 -11.55 -15.51
C PRO A 163 11.30 -10.27 -15.81
N PHE A 164 12.56 -10.44 -16.14
CA PHE A 164 13.42 -9.41 -16.72
C PHE A 164 12.74 -8.67 -17.88
N GLU A 165 12.90 -7.34 -17.90
CA GLU A 165 12.42 -6.49 -18.99
C GLU A 165 13.45 -5.37 -19.24
N ALA A 166 14.08 -5.41 -20.40
CA ALA A 166 15.12 -4.44 -20.78
C ALA A 166 14.64 -2.99 -20.84
N ARG A 167 13.32 -2.77 -21.05
CA ARG A 167 12.70 -1.43 -21.11
C ARG A 167 12.44 -0.81 -19.73
N SER A 168 12.63 -1.56 -18.64
CA SER A 168 12.29 -1.13 -17.28
C SER A 168 13.53 -1.13 -16.39
N ASN A 169 13.81 0.00 -15.78
CA ASN A 169 14.82 0.14 -14.73
C ASN A 169 14.17 -0.08 -13.36
N VAL A 170 14.72 -0.94 -12.53
CA VAL A 170 14.31 -1.02 -11.13
C VAL A 170 14.95 0.15 -10.39
N ILE A 171 14.14 1.04 -9.85
CA ILE A 171 14.58 2.28 -9.19
C ILE A 171 14.41 2.26 -7.68
N GLY A 172 13.73 1.24 -7.15
CA GLY A 172 13.49 1.08 -5.72
C GLY A 172 12.62 -0.12 -5.39
N TRP A 173 12.35 -0.29 -4.11
CA TRP A 173 11.54 -1.39 -3.58
C TRP A 173 10.69 -0.93 -2.40
N VAL A 174 9.42 -1.32 -2.40
CA VAL A 174 8.53 -1.22 -1.24
C VAL A 174 9.05 -2.14 -0.13
N THR A 175 9.03 -1.68 1.12
CA THR A 175 9.45 -2.52 2.25
C THR A 175 8.54 -3.72 2.44
N PRO A 176 9.04 -4.84 2.95
CA PRO A 176 8.24 -6.07 3.12
C PRO A 176 6.93 -5.84 3.89
N GLU A 177 6.96 -5.00 4.91
CA GLU A 177 5.81 -4.69 5.77
C GLU A 177 4.68 -3.96 5.02
N TYR A 178 5.03 -3.20 3.96
CA TYR A 178 4.09 -2.40 3.17
C TYR A 178 3.67 -3.05 1.86
N VAL A 179 4.32 -4.16 1.45
CA VAL A 179 4.06 -4.81 0.15
C VAL A 179 2.59 -5.24 0.00
N ASN A 180 1.94 -5.63 1.08
CA ASN A 180 0.55 -6.07 1.03
C ASN A 180 -0.44 -4.93 0.74
N LEU A 181 -0.07 -3.66 0.97
CA LEU A 181 -0.88 -2.50 0.55
C LEU A 181 -1.18 -2.50 -0.95
N LEU A 182 -0.27 -3.04 -1.76
CA LEU A 182 -0.42 -3.08 -3.22
C LEU A 182 -1.65 -3.88 -3.68
N ASN A 183 -2.20 -4.74 -2.83
CA ASN A 183 -3.41 -5.51 -3.13
C ASN A 183 -4.68 -4.63 -3.05
N TYR A 184 -4.63 -3.53 -2.29
CA TYR A 184 -5.77 -2.67 -1.97
C TYR A 184 -5.77 -1.34 -2.74
N ILE A 185 -4.91 -1.20 -3.75
CA ILE A 185 -4.85 -0.02 -4.62
C ILE A 185 -5.92 -0.11 -5.69
N ASP A 186 -6.76 0.89 -5.76
CA ASP A 186 -7.77 1.12 -6.81
C ASP A 186 -7.50 2.42 -7.59
N ASP A 187 -8.41 2.79 -8.49
CA ASP A 187 -8.28 4.00 -9.32
C ASP A 187 -8.58 5.32 -8.59
N GLN A 188 -9.09 5.25 -7.37
CA GLN A 188 -9.31 6.41 -6.49
C GLN A 188 -8.13 6.63 -5.54
N THR A 189 -7.31 5.60 -5.35
CA THR A 189 -6.15 5.66 -4.46
C THR A 189 -5.09 6.63 -5.00
N LYS A 190 -4.49 7.40 -4.10
CA LYS A 190 -3.29 8.20 -4.37
C LYS A 190 -2.14 7.65 -3.55
N ILE A 191 -0.92 7.74 -4.06
CA ILE A 191 0.26 7.19 -3.41
C ILE A 191 1.27 8.28 -3.06
N ILE A 192 1.88 8.17 -1.89
CA ILE A 192 3.09 8.92 -1.51
C ILE A 192 4.16 7.90 -1.10
N PHE A 193 5.31 7.96 -1.74
CA PHE A 193 6.48 7.21 -1.31
C PHE A 193 7.10 7.87 -0.08
N ARG A 194 7.33 7.07 0.97
CA ARG A 194 7.95 7.53 2.21
C ARG A 194 9.31 6.89 2.38
N LYS A 195 10.27 7.71 2.80
CA LYS A 195 11.58 7.20 3.20
C LYS A 195 11.43 6.43 4.51
N ILE A 196 12.17 5.34 4.63
CA ILE A 196 12.30 4.58 5.87
C ILE A 196 13.09 5.42 6.87
N ASP A 197 12.55 5.57 8.10
CA ASP A 197 13.21 6.27 9.22
C ASP A 197 14.43 5.50 9.73
#